data_37207b976e8e22c115dbf98f253515ce
#
_entry.id   37207b976e8e22c115dbf98f253515ce
#
_cell.length_a   1.000
_cell.length_b   1.000
_cell.length_c   1.000
_cell.angle_alpha   90.00
_cell.angle_beta   90.00
_cell.angle_gamma   90.00
#
_symmetry.space_group_name_H-M   'P 1'
#
loop_
_entity.id
_entity.type
_entity.pdbx_description
1 polymer ?
#
loop_
_entity_poly.entity_id
_entity_poly.type
_entity_poly.pdbx_seq_one_letter_code
_entity_poly.pdbx_strand_id
1 'polypeptide(L)'
;KTANDIWDAEYLATPDAICPEYLERIVRRHIGLPWIITETDRLLIREFTMEDIAGMPEEPDVWFTQEEREADQVFYDAEKLKAYIKGQYRFYEYGIWALVRKTDGRIIGKAGLSNAKERETVRANGSDEELKLGYHVFHPYRRQGYAEEACRAILDYAKNELDCPVCACVAGENTASVRLLRKLKVKYVTVCNM
;
A
#
# COMPACT_ATOMS: atom_id res chain seq x y z
N LYS A 1 34.30 -6.99 3.25
CA LYS A 1 33.18 -7.89 3.56
C LYS A 1 32.96 -8.84 2.40
N THR A 2 32.76 -10.12 2.67
CA THR A 2 32.57 -11.17 1.65
C THR A 2 31.13 -11.19 1.17
N ALA A 3 30.84 -11.81 0.01
CA ALA A 3 29.48 -11.91 -0.55
C ALA A 3 28.46 -12.53 0.43
N ASN A 4 28.90 -13.33 1.39
CA ASN A 4 28.04 -13.92 2.42
C ASN A 4 27.53 -12.89 3.45
N ASP A 5 28.22 -11.76 3.64
CA ASP A 5 27.82 -10.72 4.60
C ASP A 5 26.61 -9.91 4.14
N ILE A 6 26.23 -10.02 2.84
CA ILE A 6 25.09 -9.29 2.27
C ILE A 6 23.76 -9.93 2.69
N TRP A 7 23.72 -11.24 2.91
CA TRP A 7 22.49 -11.96 3.27
C TRP A 7 21.99 -11.68 4.70
N ASP A 8 22.88 -11.15 5.56
CA ASP A 8 22.55 -10.73 6.92
C ASP A 8 22.23 -9.23 7.01
N ALA A 9 22.30 -8.50 5.88
CA ALA A 9 21.98 -7.08 5.87
C ALA A 9 20.48 -6.85 5.99
N GLU A 10 20.05 -6.04 6.95
CA GLU A 10 18.65 -5.64 7.09
C GLU A 10 18.21 -4.62 6.03
N TYR A 11 19.15 -3.88 5.46
CA TYR A 11 18.94 -2.85 4.46
C TYR A 11 20.03 -2.88 3.39
N LEU A 12 19.62 -2.72 2.14
CA LEU A 12 20.50 -2.61 1.00
C LEU A 12 20.22 -1.29 0.30
N ALA A 13 21.26 -0.51 0.04
CA ALA A 13 21.16 0.72 -0.71
C ALA A 13 22.41 0.94 -1.55
N THR A 14 22.27 1.59 -2.69
CA THR A 14 23.41 2.14 -3.42
C THR A 14 23.92 3.39 -2.71
N PRO A 15 25.21 3.77 -2.85
CA PRO A 15 25.73 4.98 -2.20
C PRO A 15 24.92 6.24 -2.52
N ASP A 16 24.39 6.35 -3.73
CA ASP A 16 23.63 7.51 -4.19
C ASP A 16 22.21 7.58 -3.58
N ALA A 17 21.69 6.45 -3.09
CA ALA A 17 20.38 6.38 -2.42
C ALA A 17 20.46 6.75 -0.93
N ILE A 18 21.68 6.87 -0.36
CA ILE A 18 21.86 7.21 1.05
C ILE A 18 21.70 8.73 1.25
N CYS A 19 20.51 9.13 1.64
CA CYS A 19 20.19 10.51 2.00
C CYS A 19 19.67 10.59 3.45
N PRO A 20 19.53 11.78 4.04
CA PRO A 20 19.03 11.93 5.41
C PRO A 20 17.66 11.27 5.62
N GLU A 21 16.75 11.39 4.66
CA GLU A 21 15.40 10.80 4.70
C GLU A 21 15.46 9.27 4.71
N TYR A 22 16.36 8.68 3.93
CA TYR A 22 16.57 7.23 3.92
C TYR A 22 17.07 6.74 5.28
N LEU A 23 18.04 7.44 5.88
CA LEU A 23 18.57 7.11 7.20
C LEU A 23 17.51 7.28 8.29
N GLU A 24 16.70 8.36 8.25
CA GLU A 24 15.59 8.56 9.18
C GLU A 24 14.58 7.42 9.07
N ARG A 25 14.23 6.98 7.87
CA ARG A 25 13.32 5.85 7.62
C ARG A 25 13.83 4.56 8.27
N ILE A 26 15.12 4.26 8.12
CA ILE A 26 15.75 3.10 8.77
C ILE A 26 15.63 3.20 10.28
N VAL A 27 15.98 4.36 10.87
CA VAL A 27 15.92 4.56 12.32
C VAL A 27 14.49 4.41 12.83
N ARG A 28 13.51 5.06 12.17
CA ARG A 28 12.09 4.94 12.57
C ARG A 28 11.61 3.49 12.58
N ARG A 29 11.87 2.75 11.50
CA ARG A 29 11.51 1.33 11.42
C ARG A 29 12.22 0.47 12.48
N HIS A 30 13.48 0.79 12.80
CA HIS A 30 14.25 0.07 13.83
C HIS A 30 13.67 0.26 15.23
N ILE A 31 13.18 1.45 15.55
CA ILE A 31 12.56 1.76 16.85
C ILE A 31 11.03 1.54 16.88
N GLY A 32 10.47 0.92 15.83
CA GLY A 32 9.04 0.58 15.73
C GLY A 32 8.12 1.73 15.33
N LEU A 33 8.66 2.88 14.96
CA LEU A 33 7.87 4.00 14.45
C LEU A 33 7.58 3.84 12.95
N PRO A 34 6.35 4.16 12.49
CA PRO A 34 6.00 4.08 11.09
C PRO A 34 6.70 5.16 10.27
N TRP A 35 7.03 4.84 9.02
CA TRP A 35 7.34 5.86 8.05
C TRP A 35 6.06 6.50 7.52
N ILE A 36 6.06 7.82 7.40
CA ILE A 36 4.96 8.59 6.81
C ILE A 36 5.20 8.64 5.30
N ILE A 37 4.26 8.10 4.54
CA ILE A 37 4.33 8.08 3.08
C ILE A 37 3.93 9.43 2.53
N THR A 38 2.77 9.93 2.96
CA THR A 38 2.26 11.24 2.55
C THR A 38 1.13 11.68 3.49
N GLU A 39 0.83 12.96 3.43
CA GLU A 39 -0.27 13.57 4.16
C GLU A 39 -1.22 14.29 3.19
N THR A 40 -2.50 14.29 3.54
CA THR A 40 -3.54 15.06 2.87
C THR A 40 -4.22 15.99 3.87
N ASP A 41 -5.26 16.69 3.46
CA ASP A 41 -6.00 17.55 4.39
C ASP A 41 -6.59 16.78 5.57
N ARG A 42 -7.08 15.54 5.34
CA ARG A 42 -7.80 14.75 6.33
C ARG A 42 -7.10 13.46 6.74
N LEU A 43 -6.10 13.00 5.98
CA LEU A 43 -5.45 11.72 6.18
C LEU A 43 -3.95 11.86 6.42
N LEU A 44 -3.45 11.00 7.30
CA LEU A 44 -2.06 10.61 7.39
C LEU A 44 -1.94 9.20 6.81
N ILE A 45 -1.17 9.04 5.74
CA ILE A 45 -0.91 7.74 5.09
C ILE A 45 0.46 7.29 5.53
N ARG A 46 0.52 6.17 6.25
CA ARG A 46 1.75 5.67 6.88
C ARG A 46 1.84 4.16 6.87
N GLU A 47 3.03 3.65 7.07
CA GLU A 47 3.24 2.23 7.32
C GLU A 47 2.43 1.74 8.53
N PHE A 48 2.03 0.47 8.48
CA PHE A 48 1.46 -0.21 9.64
C PHE A 48 2.54 -0.46 10.69
N THR A 49 2.11 -0.44 11.97
CA THR A 49 2.90 -0.86 13.12
C THR A 49 2.24 -2.05 13.83
N MET A 50 2.98 -2.69 14.73
CA MET A 50 2.42 -3.80 15.51
C MET A 50 1.27 -3.38 16.43
N GLU A 51 1.24 -2.11 16.83
CA GLU A 51 0.18 -1.55 17.69
C GLU A 51 -1.16 -1.40 16.97
N ASP A 52 -1.13 -1.30 15.63
CA ASP A 52 -2.31 -1.07 14.82
C ASP A 52 -3.28 -2.26 14.83
N ILE A 53 -2.79 -3.48 15.06
CA ILE A 53 -3.61 -4.71 15.06
C ILE A 53 -4.79 -4.57 16.03
N ALA A 54 -4.55 -4.02 17.23
CA ALA A 54 -5.57 -3.90 18.28
C ALA A 54 -6.73 -2.96 17.91
N GLY A 55 -6.50 -2.03 16.97
CA GLY A 55 -7.47 -1.02 16.55
C GLY A 55 -8.13 -1.31 15.18
N MET A 56 -7.71 -2.38 14.51
CA MET A 56 -8.21 -2.72 13.19
C MET A 56 -9.57 -3.41 13.28
N PRO A 57 -10.62 -2.88 12.61
CA PRO A 57 -11.89 -3.59 12.52
C PRO A 57 -11.75 -4.80 11.57
N GLU A 58 -12.23 -5.96 11.98
CA GLU A 58 -12.38 -7.11 11.11
C GLU A 58 -13.53 -6.88 10.13
N GLU A 59 -13.23 -6.25 9.02
CA GLU A 59 -14.19 -5.98 7.96
C GLU A 59 -13.63 -6.45 6.62
N PRO A 60 -13.93 -7.71 6.20
CA PRO A 60 -13.50 -8.20 4.89
C PRO A 60 -14.22 -7.40 3.79
N ASP A 61 -13.49 -7.01 2.76
CA ASP A 61 -14.10 -6.45 1.57
C ASP A 61 -14.88 -7.55 0.82
N VAL A 62 -16.14 -7.30 0.56
CA VAL A 62 -17.01 -8.25 -0.16
C VAL A 62 -16.56 -8.48 -1.61
N TRP A 63 -15.75 -7.57 -2.14
CA TRP A 63 -15.21 -7.63 -3.49
C TRP A 63 -13.86 -8.35 -3.59
N PHE A 64 -13.26 -8.70 -2.46
CA PHE A 64 -12.01 -9.43 -2.45
C PHE A 64 -12.21 -10.85 -2.99
N THR A 65 -11.31 -11.25 -3.87
CA THR A 65 -11.11 -12.66 -4.23
C THR A 65 -10.62 -13.44 -3.01
N GLN A 66 -10.64 -14.76 -3.07
CA GLN A 66 -10.11 -15.59 -2.00
C GLN A 66 -8.63 -15.26 -1.72
N GLU A 67 -7.84 -15.09 -2.77
CA GLU A 67 -6.41 -14.74 -2.67
C GLU A 67 -6.19 -13.38 -2.02
N GLU A 68 -7.02 -12.38 -2.37
CA GLU A 68 -6.94 -11.05 -1.75
C GLU A 68 -7.36 -11.08 -0.28
N ARG A 69 -8.33 -11.91 0.10
CA ARG A 69 -8.69 -12.10 1.52
C ARG A 69 -7.56 -12.74 2.31
N GLU A 70 -6.89 -13.74 1.74
CA GLU A 70 -5.74 -14.38 2.38
C GLU A 70 -4.56 -13.40 2.54
N ALA A 71 -4.30 -12.59 1.52
CA ALA A 71 -3.30 -11.51 1.58
C ALA A 71 -3.68 -10.44 2.62
N ASP A 72 -4.96 -10.15 2.78
CA ASP A 72 -5.47 -9.17 3.72
C ASP A 72 -5.32 -9.60 5.19
N GLN A 73 -5.30 -10.91 5.47
CA GLN A 73 -5.06 -11.45 6.81
C GLN A 73 -3.73 -11.02 7.44
N VAL A 74 -2.79 -10.55 6.64
CA VAL A 74 -1.52 -10.01 7.11
C VAL A 74 -1.73 -8.89 8.14
N PHE A 75 -2.74 -8.05 7.97
CA PHE A 75 -2.97 -6.88 8.83
C PHE A 75 -3.70 -7.20 10.14
N TYR A 76 -4.11 -8.46 10.33
CA TYR A 76 -4.85 -8.93 11.51
C TYR A 76 -4.09 -9.99 12.32
N ASP A 77 -2.94 -10.42 11.82
CA ASP A 77 -2.10 -11.44 12.45
C ASP A 77 -0.73 -10.85 12.79
N ALA A 78 -0.33 -10.96 14.05
CA ALA A 78 0.89 -10.33 14.54
C ALA A 78 2.17 -10.86 13.87
N GLU A 79 2.27 -12.17 13.67
CA GLU A 79 3.47 -12.76 13.05
C GLU A 79 3.53 -12.42 11.55
N LYS A 80 2.39 -12.44 10.87
CA LYS A 80 2.31 -12.06 9.47
C LYS A 80 2.62 -10.57 9.27
N LEU A 81 2.06 -9.69 10.10
CA LEU A 81 2.33 -8.25 10.02
C LEU A 81 3.80 -7.94 10.30
N LYS A 82 4.39 -8.59 11.29
CA LYS A 82 5.83 -8.44 11.59
C LYS A 82 6.69 -8.86 10.39
N ALA A 83 6.37 -9.99 9.76
CA ALA A 83 7.06 -10.44 8.55
C ALA A 83 6.84 -9.47 7.38
N TYR A 84 5.63 -8.93 7.22
CA TYR A 84 5.29 -7.95 6.21
C TYR A 84 6.09 -6.64 6.37
N ILE A 85 6.13 -6.08 7.58
CA ILE A 85 6.91 -4.88 7.89
C ILE A 85 8.39 -5.11 7.56
N LYS A 86 8.93 -6.25 7.98
CA LYS A 86 10.32 -6.60 7.73
C LYS A 86 10.62 -6.86 6.24
N GLY A 87 9.75 -7.58 5.55
CA GLY A 87 9.95 -7.95 4.15
C GLY A 87 9.51 -6.85 3.19
N GLN A 88 8.25 -6.44 3.27
CA GLN A 88 7.65 -5.55 2.28
C GLN A 88 8.20 -4.11 2.38
N TYR A 89 8.06 -3.48 3.54
CA TYR A 89 8.46 -2.08 3.67
C TYR A 89 9.97 -1.88 3.63
N ARG A 90 10.75 -2.80 4.21
CA ARG A 90 12.21 -2.64 4.25
C ARG A 90 12.88 -2.95 2.93
N PHE A 91 12.31 -3.87 2.14
CA PHE A 91 12.93 -4.33 0.90
C PHE A 91 12.43 -3.59 -0.34
N TYR A 92 11.08 -3.43 -0.45
CA TYR A 92 10.47 -2.82 -1.63
C TYR A 92 10.20 -1.33 -1.47
N GLU A 93 10.19 -0.82 -0.23
CA GLU A 93 9.87 0.57 0.13
C GLU A 93 8.45 1.03 -0.25
N TYR A 94 7.62 0.13 -0.75
CA TYR A 94 6.19 0.35 -0.95
C TYR A 94 5.39 -0.83 -0.37
N GLY A 95 4.10 -0.65 -0.23
CA GLY A 95 3.20 -1.67 0.30
C GLY A 95 1.79 -1.12 0.50
N ILE A 96 0.99 -1.85 1.26
CA ILE A 96 -0.32 -1.39 1.71
C ILE A 96 -0.13 -0.64 3.03
N TRP A 97 -0.63 0.58 3.12
CA TRP A 97 -0.46 1.51 4.22
C TRP A 97 -1.75 1.77 4.97
N ALA A 98 -1.65 2.18 6.22
CA ALA A 98 -2.75 2.61 7.05
C ALA A 98 -3.25 4.00 6.61
N LEU A 99 -4.56 4.14 6.48
CA LEU A 99 -5.22 5.43 6.31
C LEU A 99 -5.67 5.93 7.68
N VAL A 100 -4.91 6.81 8.27
CA VAL A 100 -5.19 7.37 9.58
C VAL A 100 -5.90 8.71 9.43
N ARG A 101 -7.10 8.82 10.03
CA ARG A 101 -7.85 10.08 10.04
C ARG A 101 -7.25 11.06 11.03
N LYS A 102 -6.85 12.25 10.56
CA LYS A 102 -6.15 13.26 11.38
C LYS A 102 -6.96 13.78 12.56
N THR A 103 -8.29 13.79 12.46
CA THR A 103 -9.16 14.37 13.50
C THR A 103 -9.19 13.58 14.81
N ASP A 104 -8.95 12.28 14.76
CA ASP A 104 -9.05 11.39 15.93
C ASP A 104 -8.00 10.27 15.99
N GLY A 105 -7.07 10.25 15.03
CA GLY A 105 -6.00 9.26 14.99
C GLY A 105 -6.45 7.83 14.65
N ARG A 106 -7.70 7.62 14.25
CA ARG A 106 -8.21 6.28 13.94
C ARG A 106 -7.81 5.82 12.56
N ILE A 107 -7.48 4.54 12.44
CA ILE A 107 -7.34 3.88 11.14
C ILE A 107 -8.74 3.68 10.56
N ILE A 108 -8.99 4.28 9.41
CA ILE A 108 -10.29 4.26 8.72
C ILE A 108 -10.29 3.40 7.46
N GLY A 109 -9.16 2.80 7.16
CA GLY A 109 -8.97 1.97 5.99
C GLY A 109 -7.50 1.69 5.74
N LYS A 110 -7.25 1.08 4.61
CA LYS A 110 -5.91 0.77 4.10
C LYS A 110 -5.87 1.01 2.61
N ALA A 111 -4.75 1.49 2.10
CA ALA A 111 -4.52 1.67 0.67
C ALA A 111 -3.03 1.65 0.39
N GLY A 112 -2.65 1.34 -0.84
CA GLY A 112 -1.25 1.33 -1.20
C GLY A 112 -0.97 0.64 -2.52
N LEU A 113 0.26 0.19 -2.66
CA LEU A 113 0.80 -0.37 -3.88
C LEU A 113 1.30 -1.80 -3.62
N SER A 114 1.10 -2.67 -4.59
CA SER A 114 1.63 -4.04 -4.60
C SER A 114 2.10 -4.39 -6.00
N ASN A 115 2.88 -5.46 -6.14
CA ASN A 115 3.27 -5.95 -7.45
C ASN A 115 2.03 -6.36 -8.25
N ALA A 116 1.92 -5.89 -9.48
CA ALA A 116 0.91 -6.36 -10.40
C ALA A 116 1.31 -7.74 -10.95
N LYS A 117 0.36 -8.68 -10.99
CA LYS A 117 0.56 -9.97 -11.67
C LYS A 117 0.43 -9.78 -13.18
N GLU A 118 1.06 -10.64 -13.99
CA GLU A 118 0.98 -10.55 -15.46
C GLU A 118 -0.44 -10.41 -16.01
N ARG A 119 -1.41 -11.10 -15.39
CA ARG A 119 -2.84 -11.02 -15.77
C ARG A 119 -3.54 -9.71 -15.37
N GLU A 120 -2.91 -8.93 -14.49
CA GLU A 120 -3.44 -7.68 -13.94
C GLU A 120 -2.80 -6.46 -14.62
N THR A 121 -1.70 -6.67 -15.34
CA THR A 121 -1.02 -5.59 -16.06
C THR A 121 -1.82 -5.19 -17.29
N VAL A 122 -2.08 -3.91 -17.42
CA VAL A 122 -2.57 -3.33 -18.68
C VAL A 122 -1.34 -2.98 -19.48
N ARG A 123 -0.78 -3.94 -20.19
CA ARG A 123 0.43 -3.74 -20.99
C ARG A 123 0.25 -2.57 -21.95
N ALA A 124 0.78 -1.44 -21.59
CA ALA A 124 1.01 -0.33 -22.47
C ALA A 124 2.53 -0.12 -22.52
N ASN A 125 3.10 -0.46 -23.68
CA ASN A 125 4.48 -0.10 -24.04
C ASN A 125 5.63 -0.80 -23.31
N GLY A 126 5.49 -2.05 -22.84
CA GLY A 126 6.66 -2.89 -22.54
C GLY A 126 7.49 -2.53 -21.31
N SER A 127 6.97 -1.74 -20.38
CA SER A 127 7.57 -1.61 -19.07
C SER A 127 7.16 -2.82 -18.20
N ASP A 128 8.13 -3.59 -17.75
CA ASP A 128 7.91 -4.83 -17.01
C ASP A 128 7.48 -4.58 -15.54
N GLU A 129 7.40 -3.33 -15.10
CA GLU A 129 7.14 -2.96 -13.71
C GLU A 129 5.95 -2.00 -13.60
N GLU A 130 4.75 -2.55 -13.53
CA GLU A 130 3.56 -1.82 -13.09
C GLU A 130 3.24 -2.18 -11.63
N LEU A 131 2.91 -1.17 -10.80
CA LEU A 131 2.39 -1.40 -9.47
C LEU A 131 0.86 -1.41 -9.48
N LYS A 132 0.26 -2.29 -8.69
CA LYS A 132 -1.19 -2.39 -8.51
C LYS A 132 -1.64 -1.54 -7.34
N LEU A 133 -2.52 -0.57 -7.60
CA LEU A 133 -3.21 0.20 -6.56
C LEU A 133 -4.30 -0.65 -5.92
N GLY A 134 -4.23 -0.81 -4.61
CA GLY A 134 -5.27 -1.40 -3.77
C GLY A 134 -5.77 -0.40 -2.74
N TYR A 135 -7.07 -0.45 -2.42
CA TYR A 135 -7.65 0.39 -1.38
C TYR A 135 -8.93 -0.22 -0.79
N HIS A 136 -9.08 -0.05 0.50
CA HIS A 136 -10.27 -0.44 1.24
C HIS A 136 -10.54 0.60 2.34
N VAL A 137 -11.68 1.28 2.28
CA VAL A 137 -12.16 2.17 3.35
C VAL A 137 -13.21 1.43 4.14
N PHE A 138 -13.08 1.38 5.47
CA PHE A 138 -14.00 0.69 6.34
C PHE A 138 -15.39 1.28 6.30
N HIS A 139 -16.41 0.44 6.46
CA HIS A 139 -17.82 0.77 6.21
C HIS A 139 -18.29 2.10 6.83
N PRO A 140 -17.98 2.42 8.11
CA PRO A 140 -18.44 3.67 8.73
C PRO A 140 -17.87 4.94 8.08
N TYR A 141 -16.80 4.81 7.29
CA TYR A 141 -16.09 5.94 6.68
C TYR A 141 -16.27 6.03 5.17
N ARG A 142 -17.04 5.10 4.58
CA ARG A 142 -17.33 5.11 3.14
C ARG A 142 -18.20 6.31 2.74
N ARG A 143 -18.20 6.64 1.45
CA ARG A 143 -19.01 7.71 0.84
C ARG A 143 -18.71 9.12 1.34
N GLN A 144 -17.54 9.32 1.98
CA GLN A 144 -17.05 10.60 2.51
C GLN A 144 -15.86 11.16 1.72
N GLY A 145 -15.49 10.52 0.61
CA GLY A 145 -14.39 10.96 -0.26
C GLY A 145 -13.00 10.47 0.14
N TYR A 146 -12.85 9.75 1.25
CA TYR A 146 -11.53 9.30 1.74
C TYR A 146 -10.78 8.40 0.75
N ALA A 147 -11.47 7.50 0.05
CA ALA A 147 -10.81 6.65 -0.94
C ALA A 147 -10.22 7.47 -2.11
N GLU A 148 -10.94 8.49 -2.58
CA GLU A 148 -10.44 9.37 -3.64
C GLU A 148 -9.23 10.17 -3.17
N GLU A 149 -9.31 10.74 -1.98
CA GLU A 149 -8.23 11.53 -1.39
C GLU A 149 -6.97 10.69 -1.20
N ALA A 150 -7.10 9.50 -0.61
CA ALA A 150 -5.99 8.58 -0.41
C ALA A 150 -5.37 8.12 -1.74
N CYS A 151 -6.20 7.70 -2.70
CA CYS A 151 -5.70 7.22 -3.99
C CYS A 151 -4.97 8.31 -4.78
N ARG A 152 -5.43 9.57 -4.75
CA ARG A 152 -4.71 10.68 -5.40
C ARG A 152 -3.32 10.85 -4.80
N ALA A 153 -3.23 10.92 -3.48
CA ALA A 153 -1.95 11.08 -2.78
C ALA A 153 -0.99 9.91 -3.05
N ILE A 154 -1.51 8.67 -3.10
CA ILE A 154 -0.72 7.49 -3.42
C ILE A 154 -0.25 7.48 -4.89
N LEU A 155 -1.09 7.92 -5.82
CA LEU A 155 -0.70 8.04 -7.23
C LEU A 155 0.36 9.12 -7.44
N ASP A 156 0.25 10.24 -6.73
CA ASP A 156 1.26 11.29 -6.76
C ASP A 156 2.59 10.80 -6.15
N TYR A 157 2.53 10.03 -5.06
CA TYR A 157 3.70 9.38 -4.47
C TYR A 157 4.35 8.39 -5.45
N ALA A 158 3.56 7.50 -6.07
CA ALA A 158 4.08 6.53 -7.04
C ALA A 158 4.79 7.20 -8.22
N LYS A 159 4.24 8.32 -8.69
CA LYS A 159 4.81 9.08 -9.81
C LYS A 159 6.09 9.82 -9.42
N ASN A 160 6.10 10.48 -8.25
CA ASN A 160 7.17 11.40 -7.88
C ASN A 160 8.34 10.72 -7.16
N GLU A 161 8.05 9.68 -6.37
CA GLU A 161 9.05 9.01 -5.54
C GLU A 161 9.50 7.65 -6.09
N LEU A 162 8.60 6.92 -6.78
CA LEU A 162 8.92 5.60 -7.30
C LEU A 162 9.15 5.59 -8.81
N ASP A 163 8.74 6.65 -9.53
CA ASP A 163 8.76 6.75 -11.00
C ASP A 163 8.14 5.51 -11.69
N CYS A 164 7.09 4.95 -11.09
CA CYS A 164 6.51 3.69 -11.49
C CYS A 164 5.06 3.87 -11.97
N PRO A 165 4.68 3.30 -13.12
CA PRO A 165 3.31 3.32 -13.60
C PRO A 165 2.39 2.49 -12.67
N VAL A 166 1.15 2.94 -12.55
CA VAL A 166 0.17 2.31 -11.66
C VAL A 166 -1.05 1.85 -12.45
N CYS A 167 -1.43 0.61 -12.23
CA CYS A 167 -2.68 0.02 -12.69
C CYS A 167 -3.59 -0.35 -11.51
N ALA A 168 -4.78 -0.84 -11.80
CA ALA A 168 -5.69 -1.40 -10.82
C ALA A 168 -6.40 -2.64 -11.36
N CYS A 169 -6.88 -3.48 -10.43
CA CYS A 169 -7.74 -4.61 -10.74
C CYS A 169 -9.03 -4.44 -9.94
N VAL A 170 -10.19 -4.58 -10.59
CA VAL A 170 -11.47 -4.31 -9.95
C VAL A 170 -12.54 -5.29 -10.44
N ALA A 171 -13.37 -5.79 -9.52
CA ALA A 171 -14.56 -6.54 -9.89
C ALA A 171 -15.51 -5.65 -10.70
N GLY A 172 -16.00 -6.15 -11.84
CA GLY A 172 -16.86 -5.37 -12.75
C GLY A 172 -18.11 -4.83 -12.09
N GLU A 173 -18.67 -5.57 -11.13
CA GLU A 173 -19.86 -5.23 -10.34
C GLU A 173 -19.55 -4.17 -9.27
N ASN A 174 -18.30 -3.95 -8.90
CA ASN A 174 -17.89 -2.90 -7.96
C ASN A 174 -17.93 -1.52 -8.65
N THR A 175 -19.13 -1.07 -8.94
CA THR A 175 -19.36 0.19 -9.67
C THR A 175 -18.78 1.41 -8.97
N ALA A 176 -18.66 1.39 -7.65
CA ALA A 176 -18.06 2.47 -6.87
C ALA A 176 -16.57 2.61 -7.19
N SER A 177 -15.82 1.50 -7.15
CA SER A 177 -14.40 1.48 -7.49
C SER A 177 -14.17 1.78 -8.97
N VAL A 178 -14.99 1.22 -9.89
CA VAL A 178 -14.91 1.54 -11.33
C VAL A 178 -15.06 3.04 -11.58
N ARG A 179 -16.03 3.71 -10.93
CA ARG A 179 -16.22 5.17 -11.05
C ARG A 179 -15.02 5.95 -10.51
N LEU A 180 -14.47 5.51 -9.38
CA LEU A 180 -13.30 6.15 -8.77
C LEU A 180 -12.09 6.03 -9.69
N LEU A 181 -11.76 4.85 -10.19
CA LEU A 181 -10.62 4.61 -11.07
C LEU A 181 -10.73 5.44 -12.37
N ARG A 182 -11.94 5.53 -12.96
CA ARG A 182 -12.19 6.39 -14.11
C ARG A 182 -11.95 7.87 -13.80
N LYS A 183 -12.44 8.35 -12.64
CA LYS A 183 -12.23 9.73 -12.18
C LYS A 183 -10.75 10.06 -11.99
N LEU A 184 -9.99 9.10 -11.47
CA LEU A 184 -8.56 9.21 -11.25
C LEU A 184 -7.72 8.98 -12.52
N LYS A 185 -8.34 8.56 -13.61
CA LYS A 185 -7.69 8.19 -14.88
C LYS A 185 -6.65 7.05 -14.71
N VAL A 186 -6.87 6.18 -13.75
CA VAL A 186 -6.05 4.98 -13.55
C VAL A 186 -6.47 3.92 -14.57
N LYS A 187 -5.50 3.30 -15.22
CA LYS A 187 -5.73 2.11 -16.06
C LYS A 187 -6.18 0.96 -15.17
N TYR A 188 -7.19 0.21 -15.58
CA TYR A 188 -7.65 -0.93 -14.79
C TYR A 188 -8.12 -2.09 -15.64
N VAL A 189 -8.00 -3.29 -15.09
CA VAL A 189 -8.56 -4.53 -15.61
C VAL A 189 -9.79 -4.90 -14.79
N THR A 190 -10.88 -5.27 -15.44
CA THR A 190 -12.03 -5.84 -14.76
C THR A 190 -11.90 -7.35 -14.67
N VAL A 191 -12.10 -7.88 -13.47
CA VAL A 191 -12.16 -9.32 -13.21
C VAL A 191 -13.59 -9.73 -12.90
N CYS A 192 -13.98 -10.90 -13.39
CA CYS A 192 -15.22 -11.54 -12.94
C CYS A 192 -14.92 -12.30 -11.65
N ASN A 193 -15.65 -12.03 -10.60
CA ASN A 193 -15.65 -12.92 -9.43
C ASN A 193 -16.33 -14.23 -9.85
N MET A 194 -15.51 -15.28 -10.08
CA MET A 194 -16.02 -16.64 -10.21
C MET A 194 -16.20 -17.26 -8.84
#